data_d1749db5f2af177870c499876e3d67bf
#
_entry.id   d1749db5f2af177870c499876e3d67bf
#
_cell.length_a   1.000
_cell.length_b   1.000
_cell.length_c   1.000
_cell.angle_alpha   90.00
_cell.angle_beta   90.00
_cell.angle_gamma   90.00
#
_symmetry.space_group_name_H-M   'P 1'
#
loop_
_entity.id
_entity.type
_entity.pdbx_description
1 polymer ?
#
loop_
_entity_poly.entity_id
_entity_poly.type
_entity_poly.pdbx_seq_one_letter_code
_entity_poly.pdbx_strand_id
1 'polypeptide(L)'
;MPKQFLALMGKPILHYTLKTFQESGLIDSLVLVVPEKELEHARADWLEHPTIVKQVITGGKQRQDSVFNGYQALPADTDIILVHDGVRPFLSKDMIQETINIAAEFGAAITAIPVNDTIKQVDSFGKVERTLDREGLWRVQTPQAFRYDLLGEAFRKAQKHSFYGTDEGALIENLGQEVRVVDGSEWNLKITRPEDLVLGESILAKLFPEA
;
A
#
# COMPACT_ATOMS: atom_id res chain seq x y z
N MET A 1 -18.01 9.70 1.83
CA MET A 1 -17.51 8.41 2.34
C MET A 1 -16.12 8.20 1.78
N PRO A 2 -15.12 7.85 2.57
CA PRO A 2 -13.78 7.52 2.08
C PRO A 2 -13.82 6.28 1.17
N LYS A 3 -12.93 6.23 0.16
CA LYS A 3 -12.99 5.24 -0.93
C LYS A 3 -12.91 3.79 -0.45
N GLN A 4 -12.12 3.51 0.58
CA GLN A 4 -11.95 2.16 1.13
C GLN A 4 -13.23 1.54 1.73
N PHE A 5 -14.22 2.37 2.04
CA PHE A 5 -15.54 1.96 2.54
C PHE A 5 -16.62 1.89 1.44
N LEU A 6 -16.28 2.23 0.18
CA LEU A 6 -17.18 2.00 -0.94
C LEU A 6 -17.45 0.51 -1.10
N ALA A 7 -18.68 0.19 -1.45
CA ALA A 7 -19.08 -1.19 -1.68
C ALA A 7 -18.53 -1.72 -3.01
N LEU A 8 -17.93 -2.91 -2.97
CA LEU A 8 -17.55 -3.74 -4.10
C LEU A 8 -18.29 -5.06 -3.92
N MET A 9 -19.23 -5.40 -4.82
CA MET A 9 -20.12 -6.55 -4.67
C MET A 9 -20.76 -6.69 -3.25
N GLY A 10 -21.24 -5.58 -2.73
CA GLY A 10 -21.99 -5.54 -1.45
C GLY A 10 -21.14 -5.52 -0.17
N LYS A 11 -19.81 -5.59 -0.27
CA LYS A 11 -18.90 -5.48 0.89
C LYS A 11 -17.93 -4.30 0.69
N PRO A 12 -17.44 -3.64 1.76
CA PRO A 12 -16.43 -2.60 1.64
C PRO A 12 -15.18 -3.10 0.90
N ILE A 13 -14.55 -2.27 0.06
CA ILE A 13 -13.28 -2.61 -0.61
C ILE A 13 -12.25 -3.10 0.41
N LEU A 14 -12.16 -2.42 1.55
CA LEU A 14 -11.26 -2.76 2.64
C LEU A 14 -11.45 -4.19 3.16
N HIS A 15 -12.68 -4.72 3.13
CA HIS A 15 -12.97 -6.10 3.53
C HIS A 15 -12.12 -7.11 2.75
N TYR A 16 -12.05 -6.96 1.43
CA TYR A 16 -11.29 -7.86 0.58
C TYR A 16 -9.78 -7.74 0.82
N THR A 17 -9.28 -6.51 1.00
CA THR A 17 -7.88 -6.27 1.35
C THR A 17 -7.50 -6.96 2.65
N LEU A 18 -8.29 -6.79 3.71
CA LEU A 18 -8.04 -7.40 5.02
C LEU A 18 -8.17 -8.92 4.98
N LYS A 19 -9.17 -9.42 4.24
CA LYS A 19 -9.36 -10.86 4.03
C LYS A 19 -8.14 -11.50 3.42
N THR A 20 -7.57 -10.92 2.35
CA THR A 20 -6.36 -11.45 1.71
C THR A 20 -5.18 -11.51 2.66
N PHE A 21 -4.94 -10.47 3.46
CA PHE A 21 -3.87 -10.50 4.46
C PHE A 21 -4.11 -11.57 5.52
N GLN A 22 -5.30 -11.68 6.04
CA GLN A 22 -5.64 -12.69 7.06
C GLN A 22 -5.50 -14.11 6.51
N GLU A 23 -5.99 -14.38 5.29
CA GLU A 23 -5.94 -15.70 4.65
C GLU A 23 -4.53 -16.06 4.17
N SER A 24 -3.65 -15.09 3.96
CA SER A 24 -2.26 -15.36 3.60
C SER A 24 -1.52 -16.17 4.67
N GLY A 25 -1.84 -15.95 5.95
CA GLY A 25 -1.13 -16.55 7.08
C GLY A 25 0.32 -16.07 7.24
N LEU A 26 0.68 -14.94 6.59
CA LEU A 26 2.03 -14.37 6.56
C LEU A 26 2.18 -13.13 7.46
N ILE A 27 1.08 -12.62 8.00
CA ILE A 27 1.03 -11.38 8.78
C ILE A 27 0.59 -11.69 10.20
N ASP A 28 1.42 -11.37 11.17
CA ASP A 28 1.14 -11.60 12.60
C ASP A 28 0.14 -10.60 13.16
N SER A 29 0.24 -9.34 12.73
CA SER A 29 -0.63 -8.27 13.20
C SER A 29 -0.79 -7.17 12.16
N LEU A 30 -1.93 -6.46 12.21
CA LEU A 30 -2.25 -5.36 11.32
C LEU A 30 -2.72 -4.15 12.13
N VAL A 31 -2.17 -2.98 11.78
CA VAL A 31 -2.65 -1.68 12.26
C VAL A 31 -3.43 -1.03 11.12
N LEU A 32 -4.72 -0.80 11.33
CA LEU A 32 -5.57 -0.12 10.37
C LEU A 32 -5.56 1.39 10.64
N VAL A 33 -5.15 2.17 9.65
CA VAL A 33 -5.09 3.63 9.74
C VAL A 33 -6.23 4.23 8.94
N VAL A 34 -7.11 4.98 9.61
CA VAL A 34 -8.33 5.53 9.01
C VAL A 34 -8.46 7.02 9.27
N PRO A 35 -9.26 7.77 8.49
CA PRO A 35 -9.62 9.15 8.83
C PRO A 35 -10.32 9.22 10.20
N GLU A 36 -10.08 10.29 10.96
CA GLU A 36 -10.65 10.48 12.30
C GLU A 36 -12.19 10.27 12.34
N LYS A 37 -12.90 10.75 11.33
CA LYS A 37 -14.36 10.61 11.24
C LYS A 37 -14.86 9.17 11.13
N GLU A 38 -13.99 8.25 10.71
CA GLU A 38 -14.31 6.84 10.49
C GLU A 38 -13.79 5.94 11.63
N LEU A 39 -13.11 6.52 12.62
CA LEU A 39 -12.39 5.76 13.64
C LEU A 39 -13.30 4.83 14.43
N GLU A 40 -14.41 5.35 14.98
CA GLU A 40 -15.32 4.57 15.81
C GLU A 40 -16.06 3.50 14.98
N HIS A 41 -16.45 3.83 13.76
CA HIS A 41 -17.07 2.87 12.84
C HIS A 41 -16.11 1.73 12.47
N ALA A 42 -14.89 2.07 12.11
CA ALA A 42 -13.88 1.08 11.77
C ALA A 42 -13.46 0.21 12.97
N ARG A 43 -13.48 0.75 14.19
CA ARG A 43 -13.25 -0.04 15.41
C ARG A 43 -14.34 -1.07 15.63
N ALA A 44 -15.61 -0.67 15.53
CA ALA A 44 -16.74 -1.58 15.65
C ALA A 44 -16.69 -2.70 14.60
N ASP A 45 -16.37 -2.36 13.35
CA ASP A 45 -16.37 -3.33 12.26
C ASP A 45 -15.20 -4.34 12.33
N TRP A 46 -14.02 -3.91 12.80
CA TRP A 46 -12.78 -4.67 12.58
C TRP A 46 -12.08 -5.15 13.86
N LEU A 47 -12.44 -4.66 15.06
CA LEU A 47 -11.87 -5.13 16.33
C LEU A 47 -12.77 -6.11 17.09
N GLU A 48 -14.07 -6.16 16.80
CA GLU A 48 -15.03 -7.00 17.54
C GLU A 48 -14.93 -8.49 17.20
N HIS A 49 -14.23 -8.87 16.11
CA HIS A 49 -14.08 -10.24 15.66
C HIS A 49 -12.62 -10.71 15.76
N PRO A 50 -12.35 -12.03 15.93
CA PRO A 50 -10.99 -12.57 15.87
C PRO A 50 -10.37 -12.29 14.49
N THR A 51 -9.48 -11.32 14.43
CA THR A 51 -8.83 -10.90 13.20
C THR A 51 -7.36 -10.57 13.46
N ILE A 52 -6.57 -10.46 12.39
CA ILE A 52 -5.18 -9.96 12.47
C ILE A 52 -5.13 -8.46 12.79
N VAL A 53 -6.25 -7.72 12.66
CA VAL A 53 -6.33 -6.31 13.03
C VAL A 53 -6.25 -6.18 14.54
N LYS A 54 -5.16 -5.61 15.05
CA LYS A 54 -4.91 -5.42 16.48
C LYS A 54 -5.19 -4.00 16.94
N GLN A 55 -5.09 -3.03 16.05
CA GLN A 55 -5.35 -1.64 16.34
C GLN A 55 -6.00 -0.95 15.16
N VAL A 56 -6.90 0.00 15.47
CA VAL A 56 -7.46 0.96 14.51
C VAL A 56 -7.15 2.35 15.04
N ILE A 57 -6.42 3.14 14.26
CA ILE A 57 -5.91 4.44 14.67
C ILE A 57 -6.22 5.52 13.63
N THR A 58 -6.11 6.77 14.04
CA THR A 58 -6.32 7.93 13.19
C THR A 58 -5.07 8.21 12.33
N GLY A 59 -5.28 8.48 11.05
CA GLY A 59 -4.26 8.97 10.13
C GLY A 59 -3.84 10.42 10.38
N GLY A 60 -2.81 10.86 9.67
CA GLY A 60 -2.31 12.23 9.71
C GLY A 60 -2.85 13.10 8.57
N LYS A 61 -2.25 14.28 8.39
CA LYS A 61 -2.67 15.26 7.36
C LYS A 61 -2.34 14.78 5.95
N GLN A 62 -1.23 14.08 5.77
CA GLN A 62 -0.79 13.50 4.52
C GLN A 62 -0.69 11.98 4.64
N ARG A 63 -0.52 11.29 3.49
CA ARG A 63 -0.37 9.83 3.47
C ARG A 63 0.84 9.39 4.30
N GLN A 64 1.98 10.05 4.15
CA GLN A 64 3.19 9.76 4.92
C GLN A 64 2.98 9.89 6.43
N ASP A 65 2.25 10.92 6.89
CA ASP A 65 1.94 11.10 8.32
C ASP A 65 1.05 9.96 8.83
N SER A 66 0.12 9.49 7.99
CA SER A 66 -0.75 8.36 8.32
C SER A 66 0.06 7.06 8.47
N VAL A 67 1.00 6.81 7.56
CA VAL A 67 1.87 5.62 7.65
C VAL A 67 2.81 5.74 8.85
N PHE A 68 3.32 6.94 9.16
CA PHE A 68 4.13 7.17 10.36
C PHE A 68 3.36 6.90 11.65
N ASN A 69 2.09 7.31 11.74
CA ASN A 69 1.23 6.97 12.88
C ASN A 69 1.07 5.44 13.01
N GLY A 70 0.86 4.75 11.88
CA GLY A 70 0.81 3.28 11.84
C GLY A 70 2.11 2.65 12.32
N TYR A 71 3.26 3.14 11.85
CA TYR A 71 4.58 2.71 12.28
C TYR A 71 4.75 2.82 13.80
N GLN A 72 4.37 3.96 14.39
CA GLN A 72 4.49 4.19 15.83
C GLN A 72 3.59 3.30 16.69
N ALA A 73 2.51 2.76 16.11
CA ALA A 73 1.58 1.88 16.80
C ALA A 73 2.02 0.41 16.78
N LEU A 74 3.04 0.06 15.99
CA LEU A 74 3.57 -1.30 15.93
C LEU A 74 4.45 -1.62 17.14
N PRO A 75 4.51 -2.89 17.58
CA PRO A 75 5.45 -3.34 18.60
C PRO A 75 6.91 -3.07 18.21
N ALA A 76 7.75 -2.78 19.21
CA ALA A 76 9.17 -2.47 18.97
C ALA A 76 10.01 -3.68 18.53
N ASP A 77 9.50 -4.87 18.72
CA ASP A 77 10.09 -6.15 18.29
C ASP A 77 9.61 -6.59 16.90
N THR A 78 8.99 -5.69 16.15
CA THR A 78 8.62 -5.92 14.75
C THR A 78 9.87 -6.02 13.88
N ASP A 79 10.01 -7.09 13.11
CA ASP A 79 11.13 -7.27 12.17
C ASP A 79 10.88 -6.55 10.85
N ILE A 80 9.75 -6.89 10.20
CA ILE A 80 9.36 -6.38 8.88
C ILE A 80 8.01 -5.68 8.96
N ILE A 81 7.94 -4.51 8.35
CA ILE A 81 6.70 -3.76 8.18
C ILE A 81 6.27 -3.86 6.72
N LEU A 82 4.99 -4.15 6.52
CA LEU A 82 4.36 -4.10 5.21
C LEU A 82 3.36 -2.94 5.16
N VAL A 83 3.58 -1.99 4.25
CA VAL A 83 2.67 -0.87 4.01
C VAL A 83 1.81 -1.17 2.80
N HIS A 84 0.48 -1.05 2.96
CA HIS A 84 -0.44 -1.34 1.87
C HIS A 84 -1.61 -0.35 1.80
N ASP A 85 -2.01 -0.03 0.57
CA ASP A 85 -3.18 0.81 0.31
C ASP A 85 -4.47 0.00 0.51
N GLY A 86 -5.33 0.37 1.45
CA GLY A 86 -6.61 -0.32 1.73
C GLY A 86 -7.61 -0.36 0.56
N VAL A 87 -7.30 0.31 -0.56
CA VAL A 87 -8.07 0.31 -1.81
C VAL A 87 -7.44 -0.53 -2.92
N ARG A 88 -6.53 -1.45 -2.59
CA ARG A 88 -5.98 -2.47 -3.51
C ARG A 88 -6.36 -3.88 -3.04
N PRO A 89 -7.59 -4.31 -3.31
CA PRO A 89 -8.10 -5.57 -2.75
C PRO A 89 -7.59 -6.83 -3.44
N PHE A 90 -6.87 -6.72 -4.56
CA PHE A 90 -6.53 -7.84 -5.44
C PHE A 90 -5.04 -8.25 -5.37
N LEU A 91 -4.40 -8.04 -4.23
CA LEU A 91 -3.05 -8.55 -4.01
C LEU A 91 -3.07 -10.08 -3.86
N SER A 92 -1.99 -10.75 -4.22
CA SER A 92 -1.85 -12.20 -4.05
C SER A 92 -0.98 -12.55 -2.84
N LYS A 93 -1.14 -13.79 -2.33
CA LYS A 93 -0.27 -14.32 -1.28
C LYS A 93 1.20 -14.35 -1.73
N ASP A 94 1.46 -14.74 -2.97
CA ASP A 94 2.83 -14.81 -3.51
C ASP A 94 3.49 -13.42 -3.54
N MET A 95 2.73 -12.40 -3.92
CA MET A 95 3.21 -11.01 -3.90
C MET A 95 3.55 -10.55 -2.48
N ILE A 96 2.73 -10.90 -1.48
CA ILE A 96 3.02 -10.60 -0.06
C ILE A 96 4.30 -11.30 0.35
N GLN A 97 4.42 -12.61 0.10
CA GLN A 97 5.56 -13.43 0.49
C GLN A 97 6.86 -12.91 -0.12
N GLU A 98 6.86 -12.66 -1.44
CA GLU A 98 8.05 -12.20 -2.14
C GLU A 98 8.50 -10.83 -1.65
N THR A 99 7.55 -9.90 -1.44
CA THR A 99 7.87 -8.57 -0.92
C THR A 99 8.50 -8.64 0.48
N ILE A 100 8.00 -9.54 1.35
CA ILE A 100 8.58 -9.78 2.68
C ILE A 100 9.98 -10.37 2.57
N ASN A 101 10.18 -11.40 1.72
CA ASN A 101 11.46 -12.08 1.56
C ASN A 101 12.56 -11.11 1.09
N ILE A 102 12.26 -10.31 0.06
CA ILE A 102 13.21 -9.33 -0.48
C ILE A 102 13.51 -8.22 0.54
N ALA A 103 12.52 -7.76 1.29
CA ALA A 103 12.76 -6.77 2.35
C ALA A 103 13.59 -7.35 3.50
N ALA A 104 13.40 -8.61 3.86
CA ALA A 104 14.21 -9.28 4.89
C ALA A 104 15.68 -9.40 4.45
N GLU A 105 15.94 -9.70 3.17
CA GLU A 105 17.29 -9.85 2.64
C GLU A 105 17.98 -8.50 2.41
N PHE A 106 17.29 -7.54 1.75
CA PHE A 106 17.91 -6.28 1.28
C PHE A 106 17.53 -5.04 2.10
N GLY A 107 16.56 -5.16 3.02
CA GLY A 107 16.12 -4.07 3.88
C GLY A 107 14.85 -3.36 3.39
N ALA A 108 14.64 -3.23 2.08
CA ALA A 108 13.48 -2.56 1.50
C ALA A 108 13.07 -3.18 0.16
N ALA A 109 11.76 -3.38 -0.01
CA ALA A 109 11.15 -3.90 -1.23
C ALA A 109 9.85 -3.15 -1.56
N ILE A 110 9.65 -2.84 -2.83
CA ILE A 110 8.41 -2.25 -3.35
C ILE A 110 7.86 -3.12 -4.47
N THR A 111 6.56 -3.29 -4.49
CA THR A 111 5.89 -3.94 -5.62
C THR A 111 5.72 -2.95 -6.75
N ALA A 112 6.03 -3.34 -7.98
CA ALA A 112 5.82 -2.47 -9.15
C ALA A 112 5.62 -3.30 -10.42
N ILE A 113 5.13 -2.65 -11.48
CA ILE A 113 4.98 -3.24 -12.82
C ILE A 113 5.65 -2.35 -13.85
N PRO A 114 6.26 -2.91 -14.91
CA PRO A 114 6.91 -2.12 -15.95
C PRO A 114 5.89 -1.24 -16.69
N VAL A 115 6.36 -0.09 -17.17
CA VAL A 115 5.55 0.78 -18.01
C VAL A 115 5.54 0.25 -19.43
N ASN A 116 4.35 -0.13 -19.93
CA ASN A 116 4.16 -0.64 -21.28
C ASN A 116 3.71 0.43 -22.27
N ASP A 117 3.08 1.52 -21.79
CA ASP A 117 2.61 2.62 -22.61
C ASP A 117 3.73 3.61 -22.96
N THR A 118 3.51 4.38 -24.02
CA THR A 118 4.37 5.52 -24.36
C THR A 118 4.15 6.66 -23.35
N ILE A 119 5.20 7.09 -22.67
CA ILE A 119 5.14 8.19 -21.68
C ILE A 119 5.61 9.48 -22.31
N LYS A 120 4.78 10.53 -22.22
CA LYS A 120 5.10 11.90 -22.63
C LYS A 120 5.26 12.79 -21.41
N GLN A 121 6.33 13.56 -21.40
CA GLN A 121 6.44 14.70 -20.50
C GLN A 121 5.79 15.90 -21.19
N VAL A 122 4.94 16.62 -20.45
CA VAL A 122 4.23 17.80 -20.96
C VAL A 122 4.45 18.99 -20.03
N ASP A 123 4.39 20.20 -20.57
CA ASP A 123 4.42 21.43 -19.81
C ASP A 123 3.05 21.72 -19.12
N SER A 124 2.97 22.83 -18.40
CA SER A 124 1.74 23.27 -17.71
C SER A 124 0.57 23.61 -18.64
N PHE A 125 0.82 23.77 -19.94
CA PHE A 125 -0.17 24.06 -20.99
C PHE A 125 -0.60 22.82 -21.78
N GLY A 126 -0.06 21.63 -21.41
CA GLY A 126 -0.36 20.37 -22.10
C GLY A 126 0.45 20.16 -23.39
N LYS A 127 1.44 21.00 -23.68
CA LYS A 127 2.32 20.82 -24.84
C LYS A 127 3.34 19.71 -24.52
N VAL A 128 3.51 18.77 -25.44
CA VAL A 128 4.51 17.72 -25.33
C VAL A 128 5.91 18.32 -25.42
N GLU A 129 6.72 18.12 -24.38
CA GLU A 129 8.14 18.51 -24.35
C GLU A 129 9.02 17.38 -24.92
N ARG A 130 8.78 16.16 -24.46
CA ARG A 130 9.53 14.98 -24.94
C ARG A 130 8.79 13.67 -24.68
N THR A 131 9.21 12.64 -25.41
CA THR A 131 8.88 11.24 -25.09
C THR A 131 9.97 10.72 -24.13
N LEU A 132 9.53 10.13 -23.02
CA LEU A 132 10.47 9.44 -22.13
C LEU A 132 10.76 8.04 -22.68
N ASP A 133 12.01 7.62 -22.55
CA ASP A 133 12.34 6.21 -22.69
C ASP A 133 11.67 5.46 -21.54
N ARG A 134 10.93 4.43 -21.87
CA ARG A 134 10.22 3.62 -20.88
C ARG A 134 11.05 2.47 -20.32
N GLU A 135 12.22 2.18 -20.90
CA GLU A 135 13.14 1.20 -20.36
C GLU A 135 13.55 1.59 -18.93
N GLY A 136 13.32 0.69 -17.99
CA GLY A 136 13.56 0.96 -16.56
C GLY A 136 12.52 1.82 -15.85
N LEU A 137 11.43 2.25 -16.52
CA LEU A 137 10.31 2.92 -15.85
C LEU A 137 9.29 1.90 -15.33
N TRP A 138 8.94 2.05 -14.05
CA TRP A 138 7.98 1.17 -13.37
C TRP A 138 6.86 1.96 -12.71
N ARG A 139 5.67 1.41 -12.72
CA ARG A 139 4.51 1.93 -11.96
C ARG A 139 4.49 1.27 -10.59
N VAL A 140 4.77 2.05 -9.56
CA VAL A 140 4.83 1.53 -8.19
C VAL A 140 3.42 1.19 -7.68
N GLN A 141 3.35 0.07 -7.00
CA GLN A 141 2.17 -0.44 -6.32
C GLN A 141 2.45 -0.61 -4.82
N THR A 142 1.53 -1.20 -4.10
CA THR A 142 1.70 -1.77 -2.77
C THR A 142 1.23 -3.23 -2.81
N PRO A 143 1.78 -4.13 -1.96
CA PRO A 143 2.52 -3.86 -0.73
C PRO A 143 3.94 -3.33 -0.97
N GLN A 144 4.44 -2.58 0.01
CA GLN A 144 5.83 -2.20 0.15
C GLN A 144 6.32 -2.69 1.51
N ALA A 145 7.43 -3.39 1.57
CA ALA A 145 7.95 -3.96 2.81
C ALA A 145 9.32 -3.38 3.17
N PHE A 146 9.55 -3.21 4.46
CA PHE A 146 10.76 -2.59 4.99
C PHE A 146 11.15 -3.24 6.31
N ARG A 147 12.44 -3.32 6.60
CA ARG A 147 12.87 -3.58 7.97
C ARG A 147 12.42 -2.43 8.87
N TYR A 148 11.98 -2.78 10.08
CA TYR A 148 11.42 -1.81 11.03
C TYR A 148 12.40 -0.70 11.36
N ASP A 149 13.65 -1.05 11.68
CA ASP A 149 14.71 -0.11 12.03
C ASP A 149 15.02 0.86 10.89
N LEU A 150 15.09 0.35 9.66
CA LEU A 150 15.40 1.11 8.44
C LEU A 150 14.31 2.14 8.11
N LEU A 151 13.03 1.70 8.15
CA LEU A 151 11.91 2.62 7.90
C LEU A 151 11.82 3.70 8.99
N GLY A 152 12.10 3.33 10.26
CA GLY A 152 12.15 4.30 11.36
C GLY A 152 13.25 5.36 11.16
N GLU A 153 14.43 4.97 10.67
CA GLU A 153 15.50 5.91 10.34
C GLU A 153 15.10 6.83 9.19
N ALA A 154 14.46 6.28 8.15
CA ALA A 154 13.98 7.04 7.00
C ALA A 154 12.92 8.09 7.42
N PHE A 155 11.98 7.74 8.31
CA PHE A 155 11.03 8.69 8.86
C PHE A 155 11.70 9.80 9.67
N ARG A 156 12.66 9.46 10.54
CA ARG A 156 13.40 10.47 11.33
C ARG A 156 14.14 11.47 10.43
N LYS A 157 14.80 10.98 9.36
CA LYS A 157 15.48 11.84 8.39
C LYS A 157 14.48 12.72 7.64
N ALA A 158 13.38 12.14 7.16
CA ALA A 158 12.34 12.88 6.44
C ALA A 158 11.75 14.01 7.29
N GLN A 159 11.42 13.75 8.56
CA GLN A 159 10.94 14.77 9.49
C GLN A 159 11.95 15.88 9.71
N LYS A 160 13.23 15.54 9.95
CA LYS A 160 14.31 16.52 10.17
C LYS A 160 14.47 17.48 8.99
N HIS A 161 14.26 17.01 7.76
CA HIS A 161 14.45 17.79 6.54
C HIS A 161 13.13 18.25 5.91
N SER A 162 11.98 18.04 6.56
CA SER A 162 10.64 18.33 6.03
C SER A 162 10.41 17.71 4.64
N PHE A 163 10.95 16.51 4.42
CA PHE A 163 10.81 15.78 3.16
C PHE A 163 9.51 14.97 3.17
N TYR A 164 8.73 15.10 2.10
CA TYR A 164 7.57 14.27 1.83
C TYR A 164 7.77 13.47 0.56
N GLY A 165 7.88 12.16 0.69
CA GLY A 165 7.94 11.22 -0.42
C GLY A 165 6.54 10.94 -1.00
N THR A 166 6.51 10.42 -2.22
CA THR A 166 5.29 9.94 -2.86
C THR A 166 4.82 8.61 -2.28
N ASP A 167 5.77 7.84 -1.75
CA ASP A 167 5.59 6.55 -1.07
C ASP A 167 6.71 6.31 -0.05
N GLU A 168 6.72 5.15 0.61
CA GLU A 168 7.75 4.82 1.61
C GLU A 168 9.08 4.43 0.96
N GLY A 169 9.07 3.88 -0.26
CA GLY A 169 10.28 3.65 -1.06
C GLY A 169 11.10 4.93 -1.22
N ALA A 170 10.44 6.05 -1.55
CA ALA A 170 11.09 7.35 -1.68
C ALA A 170 11.76 7.84 -0.38
N LEU A 171 11.28 7.44 0.79
CA LEU A 171 11.93 7.76 2.06
C LEU A 171 13.24 6.99 2.23
N ILE A 172 13.26 5.72 1.82
CA ILE A 172 14.46 4.87 1.85
C ILE A 172 15.50 5.38 0.86
N GLU A 173 15.07 5.75 -0.36
CA GLU A 173 15.94 6.38 -1.37
C GLU A 173 16.54 7.69 -0.84
N ASN A 174 15.72 8.54 -0.20
CA ASN A 174 16.19 9.78 0.44
C ASN A 174 17.18 9.50 1.59
N LEU A 175 17.07 8.35 2.25
CA LEU A 175 18.06 7.91 3.24
C LEU A 175 19.41 7.53 2.58
N GLY A 176 19.42 7.26 1.29
CA GLY A 176 20.58 6.78 0.52
C GLY A 176 20.74 5.26 0.57
N GLN A 177 19.66 4.56 0.89
CA GLN A 177 19.61 3.10 0.95
C GLN A 177 18.97 2.51 -0.30
N GLU A 178 19.30 1.26 -0.58
CA GLU A 178 18.79 0.53 -1.72
C GLU A 178 17.32 0.12 -1.53
N VAL A 179 16.53 0.20 -2.61
CA VAL A 179 15.16 -0.32 -2.67
C VAL A 179 15.07 -1.33 -3.81
N ARG A 180 14.60 -2.52 -3.52
CA ARG A 180 14.40 -3.57 -4.52
C ARG A 180 12.98 -3.57 -5.05
N VAL A 181 12.84 -3.86 -6.34
CA VAL A 181 11.53 -4.03 -6.98
C VAL A 181 11.15 -5.51 -6.99
N VAL A 182 9.91 -5.78 -6.61
CA VAL A 182 9.23 -7.08 -6.73
C VAL A 182 8.17 -6.95 -7.81
N ASP A 183 8.03 -7.97 -8.63
CA ASP A 183 7.03 -7.99 -9.69
C ASP A 183 5.61 -7.89 -9.12
N GLY A 184 4.92 -6.85 -9.56
CA GLY A 184 3.52 -6.60 -9.25
C GLY A 184 2.58 -7.30 -10.23
N SER A 185 1.34 -6.85 -10.24
CA SER A 185 0.31 -7.38 -11.13
C SER A 185 -0.58 -6.27 -11.67
N GLU A 186 -0.96 -6.35 -12.95
CA GLU A 186 -2.02 -5.49 -13.51
C GLU A 186 -3.37 -5.72 -12.79
N TRP A 187 -3.59 -6.90 -12.22
CA TRP A 187 -4.76 -7.20 -11.40
C TRP A 187 -4.76 -6.49 -10.06
N ASN A 188 -3.60 -6.07 -9.53
CA ASN A 188 -3.47 -5.34 -8.26
C ASN A 188 -3.88 -3.87 -8.43
N LEU A 189 -5.09 -3.68 -8.95
CA LEU A 189 -5.69 -2.38 -9.25
C LEU A 189 -5.90 -1.56 -7.97
N LYS A 190 -5.55 -0.27 -8.02
CA LYS A 190 -5.91 0.72 -7.01
C LYS A 190 -7.27 1.32 -7.37
N ILE A 191 -8.31 1.02 -6.60
CA ILE A 191 -9.66 1.56 -6.83
C ILE A 191 -9.69 3.02 -6.36
N THR A 192 -9.70 3.94 -7.31
CA THR A 192 -9.65 5.40 -7.05
C THR A 192 -10.75 6.19 -7.70
N ARG A 193 -11.33 5.66 -8.78
CA ARG A 193 -12.38 6.28 -9.58
C ARG A 193 -13.59 5.35 -9.69
N PRO A 194 -14.79 5.87 -10.05
CA PRO A 194 -15.97 5.02 -10.26
C PRO A 194 -15.75 3.91 -11.30
N GLU A 195 -14.99 4.19 -12.36
CA GLU A 195 -14.69 3.23 -13.42
C GLU A 195 -13.87 2.04 -12.89
N ASP A 196 -13.00 2.28 -11.89
CA ASP A 196 -12.20 1.24 -11.26
C ASP A 196 -13.06 0.25 -10.48
N LEU A 197 -14.26 0.65 -10.00
CA LEU A 197 -15.20 -0.27 -9.35
C LEU A 197 -15.74 -1.31 -10.33
N VAL A 198 -16.09 -0.89 -11.54
CA VAL A 198 -16.59 -1.81 -12.59
C VAL A 198 -15.51 -2.84 -12.95
N LEU A 199 -14.27 -2.39 -13.11
CA LEU A 199 -13.12 -3.29 -13.32
C LEU A 199 -12.91 -4.19 -12.10
N GLY A 200 -13.02 -3.62 -10.92
CA GLY A 200 -12.86 -4.34 -9.65
C GLY A 200 -13.89 -5.47 -9.50
N GLU A 201 -15.16 -5.23 -9.83
CA GLU A 201 -16.20 -6.26 -9.81
C GLU A 201 -15.88 -7.41 -10.78
N SER A 202 -15.39 -7.08 -11.99
CA SER A 202 -14.99 -8.06 -12.99
C SER A 202 -13.80 -8.92 -12.54
N ILE A 203 -12.83 -8.28 -11.86
CA ILE A 203 -11.67 -8.96 -11.27
C ILE A 203 -12.13 -9.87 -10.12
N LEU A 204 -12.98 -9.36 -9.23
CA LEU A 204 -13.47 -10.09 -8.07
C LEU A 204 -14.22 -11.36 -8.49
N ALA A 205 -15.13 -11.25 -9.47
CA ALA A 205 -15.88 -12.39 -9.99
C ALA A 205 -14.96 -13.48 -10.58
N LYS A 206 -13.78 -13.10 -11.09
CA LYS A 206 -12.80 -14.06 -11.64
C LYS A 206 -11.93 -14.70 -10.55
N LEU A 207 -11.49 -13.91 -9.56
CA LEU A 207 -10.58 -14.37 -8.50
C LEU A 207 -11.32 -15.08 -7.37
N PHE A 208 -12.58 -14.72 -7.13
CA PHE A 208 -13.42 -15.24 -6.05
C PHE A 208 -14.80 -15.62 -6.59
N PRO A 209 -14.90 -16.68 -7.41
CA PRO A 209 -16.14 -17.05 -8.09
C PRO A 209 -17.28 -17.44 -7.14
N GLU A 210 -16.99 -17.63 -5.85
CA GLU A 210 -17.97 -17.97 -4.79
C GLU A 210 -18.25 -16.79 -3.84
N ALA A 211 -17.84 -15.58 -4.18
CA ALA A 211 -17.96 -14.40 -3.32
C ALA A 211 -19.35 -13.72 -3.39
#